data_51b08be5131550163b59ee987183856b
#
_entry.id   51b08be5131550163b59ee987183856b
#
_cell.length_a   1.000
_cell.length_b   1.000
_cell.length_c   1.000
_cell.angle_alpha   90.00
_cell.angle_beta   90.00
_cell.angle_gamma   90.00
#
_symmetry.space_group_name_H-M   'P 1'
#
loop_
_entity.id
_entity.type
_entity.pdbx_description
1 polymer ?
#
loop_
_entity_poly.entity_id
_entity_poly.type
_entity_poly.pdbx_seq_one_letter_code
_entity_poly.pdbx_strand_id
1 'polypeptide(L)'
;LDAGDIDLLGITINKEGTYPAEYTDIMNTWYGYPQIPIGIIHNGVDCENDATNYAKAVCLIQKDNGEPAFKRSLKGDYNQLPEAPALYRKLLAQQPDSSVTIISVGFSTNLARLLDTPADDVSPLTGKELVAQKVKLLCTMAGCFNNPNLFEYNVVKDIPAAKKIFSEWPTTLVTSPFEVGIAINYPGSSIENDFRWAPMHPMVEAYKSYQQMPYDRPTWDLTSVLYSVEGPSYFNVSPAGKINVTDQGATEFTPDAAGNRYYLTVDSIQAENIKQHFVQLLTKQPAHFNK
;
A
#
# COMPACT_ATOMS: atom_id res chain seq x y z
N LEU A 1 -0.53 -10.90 -9.55
CA LEU A 1 -1.83 -11.34 -10.07
C LEU A 1 -1.65 -12.11 -11.38
N ASP A 2 -1.10 -11.51 -12.44
CA ASP A 2 -0.93 -12.16 -13.74
C ASP A 2 -0.08 -13.44 -13.71
N ALA A 3 0.89 -13.53 -12.80
CA ALA A 3 1.70 -14.72 -12.58
C ALA A 3 1.00 -15.79 -11.73
N GLY A 4 -0.11 -15.45 -11.08
CA GLY A 4 -0.81 -16.36 -10.18
C GLY A 4 -0.20 -16.49 -8.79
N ASP A 5 0.74 -15.61 -8.42
CA ASP A 5 1.46 -15.70 -7.14
C ASP A 5 0.59 -15.27 -5.95
N ILE A 6 -0.43 -14.45 -6.19
CA ILE A 6 -1.36 -13.94 -5.17
C ILE A 6 -2.79 -13.82 -5.66
N ASP A 7 -3.72 -13.91 -4.71
CA ASP A 7 -5.10 -13.48 -4.84
C ASP A 7 -5.29 -12.16 -4.08
N LEU A 8 -5.57 -11.07 -4.80
CA LEU A 8 -5.83 -9.77 -4.18
C LEU A 8 -7.31 -9.69 -3.78
N LEU A 9 -7.57 -9.81 -2.49
CA LEU A 9 -8.93 -9.88 -1.93
C LEU A 9 -9.66 -8.54 -1.99
N GLY A 10 -8.94 -7.42 -1.87
CA GLY A 10 -9.49 -6.08 -1.89
C GLY A 10 -8.44 -5.01 -1.65
N ILE A 11 -8.81 -3.77 -1.91
CA ILE A 11 -7.96 -2.58 -1.68
C ILE A 11 -8.73 -1.61 -0.79
N THR A 12 -8.07 -1.07 0.24
CA THR A 12 -8.67 -0.04 1.09
C THR A 12 -7.87 1.24 1.01
N ILE A 13 -8.57 2.35 0.82
CA ILE A 13 -7.99 3.68 0.69
C ILE A 13 -7.94 4.33 2.08
N ASN A 14 -6.80 4.84 2.47
CA ASN A 14 -6.59 5.51 3.77
C ASN A 14 -6.39 7.02 3.66
N LYS A 15 -6.53 7.56 2.45
CA LYS A 15 -6.62 9.01 2.19
C LYS A 15 -8.08 9.37 1.90
N GLU A 16 -8.62 10.34 2.62
CA GLU A 16 -9.95 10.84 2.33
C GLU A 16 -9.96 11.63 1.02
N GLY A 17 -11.04 11.48 0.25
CA GLY A 17 -11.24 12.13 -1.03
C GLY A 17 -11.72 11.18 -2.12
N THR A 18 -12.33 11.74 -3.15
CA THR A 18 -12.93 10.99 -4.27
C THR A 18 -11.88 10.32 -5.16
N TYR A 19 -10.84 11.07 -5.51
CA TYR A 19 -9.89 10.65 -6.54
C TYR A 19 -8.99 9.45 -6.18
N PRO A 20 -8.59 9.22 -4.92
CA PRO A 20 -7.81 8.03 -4.61
C PRO A 20 -8.55 6.72 -4.93
N ALA A 21 -9.85 6.65 -4.63
CA ALA A 21 -10.69 5.49 -4.95
C ALA A 21 -10.94 5.36 -6.47
N GLU A 22 -11.23 6.47 -7.14
CA GLU A 22 -11.43 6.51 -8.59
C GLU A 22 -10.17 6.11 -9.35
N TYR A 23 -8.99 6.60 -8.93
CA TYR A 23 -7.72 6.19 -9.52
C TYR A 23 -7.42 4.70 -9.31
N THR A 24 -7.78 4.17 -8.16
CA THR A 24 -7.64 2.73 -7.87
C THR A 24 -8.55 1.90 -8.78
N ASP A 25 -9.78 2.33 -9.02
CA ASP A 25 -10.68 1.67 -9.98
C ASP A 25 -10.13 1.75 -11.42
N ILE A 26 -9.56 2.89 -11.81
CA ILE A 26 -8.85 3.01 -13.10
C ILE A 26 -7.73 1.97 -13.20
N MET A 27 -6.89 1.85 -12.16
CA MET A 27 -5.78 0.88 -12.16
C MET A 27 -6.29 -0.56 -12.22
N ASN A 28 -7.27 -0.93 -11.40
CA ASN A 28 -7.87 -2.25 -11.42
C ASN A 28 -8.44 -2.58 -12.81
N THR A 29 -9.20 -1.66 -13.39
CA THR A 29 -9.82 -1.82 -14.72
C THR A 29 -8.77 -1.91 -15.81
N TRP A 30 -7.73 -1.07 -15.76
CA TRP A 30 -6.62 -1.06 -16.71
C TRP A 30 -5.87 -2.38 -16.72
N TYR A 31 -5.58 -2.94 -15.54
CA TYR A 31 -4.87 -4.21 -15.41
C TYR A 31 -5.77 -5.45 -15.57
N GLY A 32 -7.08 -5.27 -15.88
CA GLY A 32 -8.01 -6.37 -16.14
C GLY A 32 -8.61 -7.02 -14.90
N TYR A 33 -8.56 -6.35 -13.75
CA TYR A 33 -9.09 -6.82 -12.47
C TYR A 33 -10.20 -5.91 -11.89
N PRO A 34 -11.21 -5.52 -12.69
CA PRO A 34 -12.25 -4.59 -12.26
C PRO A 34 -13.12 -5.09 -11.09
N GLN A 35 -13.05 -6.39 -10.80
CA GLN A 35 -13.83 -7.05 -9.73
C GLN A 35 -13.21 -6.89 -8.35
N ILE A 36 -11.97 -6.41 -8.21
CA ILE A 36 -11.33 -6.24 -6.91
C ILE A 36 -12.08 -5.15 -6.14
N PRO A 37 -12.67 -5.47 -4.97
CA PRO A 37 -13.46 -4.50 -4.21
C PRO A 37 -12.57 -3.41 -3.62
N ILE A 38 -13.12 -2.18 -3.56
CA ILE A 38 -12.47 -1.02 -3.00
C ILE A 38 -13.27 -0.55 -1.77
N GLY A 39 -12.56 -0.32 -0.66
CA GLY A 39 -13.08 0.34 0.52
C GLY A 39 -12.45 1.71 0.71
N ILE A 40 -13.19 2.63 1.30
CA ILE A 40 -12.75 4.01 1.53
C ILE A 40 -12.72 4.37 3.00
N ILE A 41 -12.19 5.53 3.30
CA ILE A 41 -12.22 6.11 4.63
C ILE A 41 -13.02 7.40 4.62
N HIS A 42 -13.83 7.62 5.66
CA HIS A 42 -14.42 8.90 5.98
C HIS A 42 -13.83 9.46 7.27
N ASN A 43 -13.74 10.78 7.38
CA ASN A 43 -13.14 11.47 8.53
C ASN A 43 -11.70 10.97 8.80
N GLY A 44 -10.93 10.79 7.73
CA GLY A 44 -9.52 10.44 7.75
C GLY A 44 -8.63 11.64 7.42
N VAL A 45 -7.41 11.35 6.96
CA VAL A 45 -6.50 12.39 6.47
C VAL A 45 -6.95 12.83 5.08
N ASP A 46 -7.42 14.08 4.97
CA ASP A 46 -7.81 14.69 3.71
C ASP A 46 -6.58 14.96 2.83
N CYS A 47 -6.67 14.61 1.56
CA CYS A 47 -5.66 14.85 0.54
C CYS A 47 -6.20 15.52 -0.72
N GLU A 48 -7.46 15.98 -0.71
CA GLU A 48 -8.12 16.54 -1.90
C GLU A 48 -7.39 17.77 -2.45
N ASN A 49 -6.81 18.56 -1.56
CA ASN A 49 -6.08 19.79 -1.88
C ASN A 49 -4.56 19.64 -1.92
N ASP A 50 -4.03 18.41 -1.92
CA ASP A 50 -2.59 18.20 -2.05
C ASP A 50 -2.09 18.80 -3.38
N ALA A 51 -1.03 19.58 -3.30
CA ALA A 51 -0.45 20.28 -4.46
C ALA A 51 0.00 19.32 -5.60
N THR A 52 0.30 18.07 -5.23
CA THR A 52 0.73 17.01 -6.13
C THR A 52 -0.29 15.87 -6.21
N ASN A 53 -1.58 16.20 -6.26
CA ASN A 53 -2.65 15.21 -6.35
C ASN A 53 -2.66 14.54 -7.74
N TYR A 54 -1.72 13.61 -7.95
CA TYR A 54 -1.59 12.86 -9.21
C TYR A 54 -2.81 11.98 -9.49
N ALA A 55 -3.49 11.48 -8.48
CA ALA A 55 -4.71 10.71 -8.65
C ALA A 55 -5.78 11.54 -9.34
N LYS A 56 -6.03 12.76 -8.85
CA LYS A 56 -6.93 13.74 -9.46
C LYS A 56 -6.51 14.06 -10.90
N ALA A 57 -5.22 14.34 -11.11
CA ALA A 57 -4.72 14.69 -12.43
C ALA A 57 -5.03 13.58 -13.45
N VAL A 58 -4.80 12.32 -13.13
CA VAL A 58 -5.07 11.17 -14.01
C VAL A 58 -6.58 10.96 -14.22
N CYS A 59 -7.38 11.07 -13.16
CA CYS A 59 -8.83 10.92 -13.25
C CYS A 59 -9.48 11.95 -14.19
N LEU A 60 -8.89 13.13 -14.31
CA LEU A 60 -9.41 14.23 -15.13
C LEU A 60 -8.90 14.23 -16.58
N ILE A 61 -8.01 13.32 -16.99
CA ILE A 61 -7.55 13.22 -18.37
C ILE A 61 -8.72 12.85 -19.29
N GLN A 62 -8.89 13.62 -20.35
CA GLN A 62 -9.93 13.41 -21.37
C GLN A 62 -9.30 13.12 -22.74
N LYS A 63 -10.03 12.38 -23.56
CA LYS A 63 -9.75 12.22 -24.97
C LYS A 63 -10.20 13.48 -25.74
N ASP A 64 -9.81 13.57 -27.01
CA ASP A 64 -10.19 14.70 -27.89
C ASP A 64 -11.71 14.89 -28.03
N ASN A 65 -12.49 13.82 -27.85
CA ASN A 65 -13.96 13.86 -27.89
C ASN A 65 -14.61 14.24 -26.55
N GLY A 66 -13.82 14.59 -25.53
CA GLY A 66 -14.29 14.94 -24.18
C GLY A 66 -14.63 13.77 -23.26
N GLU A 67 -14.51 12.52 -23.73
CA GLU A 67 -14.70 11.36 -22.87
C GLU A 67 -13.47 11.13 -21.96
N PRO A 68 -13.65 10.51 -20.77
CA PRO A 68 -12.54 10.11 -19.93
C PRO A 68 -11.52 9.23 -20.69
N ALA A 69 -10.23 9.53 -20.52
CA ALA A 69 -9.17 8.76 -21.17
C ALA A 69 -9.10 7.32 -20.69
N PHE A 70 -9.33 7.11 -19.40
CA PHE A 70 -9.30 5.79 -18.76
C PHE A 70 -10.70 5.31 -18.39
N LYS A 71 -10.94 4.02 -18.58
CA LYS A 71 -12.19 3.37 -18.18
C LYS A 71 -12.28 3.21 -16.67
N ARG A 72 -13.51 3.26 -16.16
CA ARG A 72 -13.88 2.92 -14.78
C ARG A 72 -14.84 1.73 -14.83
N SER A 73 -14.71 0.82 -13.89
CA SER A 73 -15.65 -0.30 -13.73
C SER A 73 -16.83 0.06 -12.85
N LEU A 74 -16.56 0.85 -11.81
CA LEU A 74 -17.57 1.29 -10.87
C LEU A 74 -18.41 2.43 -11.45
N LYS A 75 -19.70 2.39 -11.13
CA LYS A 75 -20.65 3.42 -11.54
C LYS A 75 -21.23 4.08 -10.30
N GLY A 76 -21.37 5.39 -10.35
CA GLY A 76 -21.93 6.18 -9.26
C GLY A 76 -20.88 6.94 -8.46
N ASP A 77 -21.24 7.32 -7.26
CA ASP A 77 -20.41 8.14 -6.39
C ASP A 77 -19.43 7.25 -5.59
N TYR A 78 -18.15 7.48 -5.75
CA TYR A 78 -17.10 6.77 -5.01
C TYR A 78 -17.17 6.98 -3.50
N ASN A 79 -17.78 8.07 -3.04
CA ASN A 79 -18.03 8.31 -1.62
C ASN A 79 -19.07 7.37 -1.00
N GLN A 80 -19.78 6.59 -1.81
CA GLN A 80 -20.73 5.56 -1.36
C GLN A 80 -20.11 4.16 -1.30
N LEU A 81 -18.83 4.01 -1.57
CA LEU A 81 -18.12 2.74 -1.40
C LEU A 81 -18.09 2.32 0.09
N PRO A 82 -17.96 1.02 0.37
CA PRO A 82 -17.89 0.54 1.75
C PRO A 82 -16.77 1.20 2.55
N GLU A 83 -17.03 1.49 3.82
CA GLU A 83 -15.98 1.87 4.77
C GLU A 83 -14.89 0.79 4.84
N ALA A 84 -13.63 1.21 4.90
CA ALA A 84 -12.48 0.30 4.91
C ALA A 84 -12.54 -0.76 6.03
N PRO A 85 -12.88 -0.44 7.31
CA PRO A 85 -13.02 -1.45 8.34
C PRO A 85 -14.11 -2.48 8.05
N ALA A 86 -15.24 -2.06 7.48
CA ALA A 86 -16.32 -2.97 7.10
C ALA A 86 -15.89 -3.92 5.97
N LEU A 87 -15.18 -3.39 4.97
CA LEU A 87 -14.65 -4.23 3.89
C LEU A 87 -13.62 -5.22 4.41
N TYR A 88 -12.69 -4.80 5.27
CA TYR A 88 -11.74 -5.71 5.93
C TYR A 88 -12.45 -6.85 6.66
N ARG A 89 -13.43 -6.54 7.50
CA ARG A 89 -14.20 -7.55 8.24
C ARG A 89 -14.85 -8.56 7.30
N LYS A 90 -15.53 -8.07 6.25
CA LYS A 90 -16.19 -8.91 5.24
C LYS A 90 -15.22 -9.84 4.54
N LEU A 91 -14.06 -9.32 4.11
CA LEU A 91 -13.07 -10.11 3.41
C LEU A 91 -12.39 -11.13 4.33
N LEU A 92 -11.97 -10.70 5.52
CA LEU A 92 -11.29 -11.58 6.49
C LEU A 92 -12.18 -12.74 6.97
N ALA A 93 -13.46 -12.47 7.25
CA ALA A 93 -14.38 -13.49 7.73
C ALA A 93 -14.54 -14.67 6.75
N GLN A 94 -14.32 -14.45 5.47
CA GLN A 94 -14.44 -15.44 4.42
C GLN A 94 -13.18 -16.29 4.20
N GLN A 95 -12.06 -15.92 4.84
CA GLN A 95 -10.79 -16.59 4.58
C GLN A 95 -10.50 -17.70 5.61
N PRO A 96 -9.66 -18.68 5.24
CA PRO A 96 -9.11 -19.64 6.20
C PRO A 96 -8.29 -18.92 7.28
N ASP A 97 -8.11 -19.56 8.43
CA ASP A 97 -7.31 -19.04 9.53
C ASP A 97 -5.83 -18.90 9.12
N SER A 98 -5.19 -17.85 9.56
CA SER A 98 -3.78 -17.54 9.32
C SER A 98 -3.37 -17.56 7.83
N SER A 99 -4.29 -17.20 6.92
CA SER A 99 -4.05 -17.25 5.47
C SER A 99 -3.79 -15.88 4.85
N VAL A 100 -4.25 -14.80 5.49
CA VAL A 100 -4.22 -13.46 4.89
C VAL A 100 -2.94 -12.71 5.23
N THR A 101 -2.33 -12.09 4.23
CA THR A 101 -1.32 -11.04 4.40
C THR A 101 -1.99 -9.69 4.13
N ILE A 102 -1.83 -8.74 5.05
CA ILE A 102 -2.19 -7.35 4.82
C ILE A 102 -0.93 -6.57 4.46
N ILE A 103 -1.02 -5.77 3.39
CA ILE A 103 0.04 -4.85 2.97
C ILE A 103 -0.48 -3.43 3.17
N SER A 104 0.16 -2.67 4.04
CA SER A 104 -0.21 -1.28 4.34
C SER A 104 0.88 -0.33 3.87
N VAL A 105 0.55 0.51 2.89
CA VAL A 105 1.50 1.43 2.26
C VAL A 105 1.06 2.90 2.39
N GLY A 106 0.37 3.19 3.46
CA GLY A 106 -0.09 4.52 3.82
C GLY A 106 -0.37 4.63 5.31
N PHE A 107 -1.30 5.49 5.71
CA PHE A 107 -1.61 5.77 7.11
C PHE A 107 -2.23 4.57 7.82
N SER A 108 -1.95 4.41 9.10
CA SER A 108 -2.45 3.29 9.91
C SER A 108 -3.93 3.38 10.29
N THR A 109 -4.63 4.45 9.92
CA THR A 109 -5.99 4.77 10.33
C THR A 109 -6.99 3.65 10.09
N ASN A 110 -7.01 3.06 8.88
CA ASN A 110 -7.93 1.98 8.53
C ASN A 110 -7.73 0.74 9.42
N LEU A 111 -6.47 0.38 9.67
CA LEU A 111 -6.11 -0.79 10.47
C LEU A 111 -6.41 -0.55 11.95
N ALA A 112 -6.14 0.65 12.46
CA ALA A 112 -6.48 1.01 13.83
C ALA A 112 -7.99 0.95 14.07
N ARG A 113 -8.78 1.49 13.15
CA ARG A 113 -10.24 1.41 13.19
C ARG A 113 -10.76 -0.02 13.05
N LEU A 114 -10.10 -0.86 12.23
CA LEU A 114 -10.44 -2.28 12.13
C LEU A 114 -10.28 -2.98 13.49
N LEU A 115 -9.18 -2.75 14.21
CA LEU A 115 -8.96 -3.35 15.53
C LEU A 115 -10.05 -2.95 16.55
N ASP A 116 -10.63 -1.76 16.39
CA ASP A 116 -11.67 -1.23 17.29
C ASP A 116 -13.10 -1.66 16.92
N THR A 117 -13.29 -2.37 15.80
CA THR A 117 -14.64 -2.80 15.42
C THR A 117 -15.19 -3.85 16.39
N PRO A 118 -16.45 -3.72 16.83
CA PRO A 118 -17.11 -4.76 17.62
C PRO A 118 -17.45 -5.99 16.79
N ALA A 119 -17.89 -7.05 17.44
CA ALA A 119 -18.59 -8.15 16.79
C ALA A 119 -19.86 -7.64 16.07
N ASP A 120 -20.21 -8.22 14.93
CA ASP A 120 -21.34 -7.84 14.10
C ASP A 120 -21.91 -9.05 13.34
N ASP A 121 -22.87 -8.81 12.44
CA ASP A 121 -23.50 -9.84 11.61
C ASP A 121 -22.54 -10.54 10.63
N VAL A 122 -21.39 -9.91 10.34
CA VAL A 122 -20.35 -10.48 9.46
C VAL A 122 -19.49 -11.48 10.23
N SER A 123 -19.20 -11.20 11.50
CA SER A 123 -18.39 -12.07 12.35
C SER A 123 -18.71 -11.86 13.82
N PRO A 124 -18.84 -12.94 14.62
CA PRO A 124 -18.99 -12.85 16.08
C PRO A 124 -17.71 -12.39 16.80
N LEU A 125 -16.60 -12.24 16.08
CA LEU A 125 -15.32 -11.78 16.59
C LEU A 125 -15.23 -10.25 16.51
N THR A 126 -14.62 -9.63 17.51
CA THR A 126 -14.14 -8.26 17.40
C THR A 126 -13.12 -8.13 16.27
N GLY A 127 -12.83 -6.91 15.80
CA GLY A 127 -11.82 -6.71 14.74
C GLY A 127 -10.44 -7.24 15.14
N LYS A 128 -10.04 -7.03 16.40
CA LYS A 128 -8.75 -7.53 16.92
C LYS A 128 -8.70 -9.07 16.96
N GLU A 129 -9.76 -9.73 17.38
CA GLU A 129 -9.85 -11.20 17.38
C GLU A 129 -9.90 -11.75 15.95
N LEU A 130 -10.65 -11.11 15.04
CA LEU A 130 -10.73 -11.51 13.64
C LEU A 130 -9.36 -11.39 12.95
N VAL A 131 -8.64 -10.31 13.19
CA VAL A 131 -7.25 -10.16 12.71
C VAL A 131 -6.35 -11.24 13.31
N ALA A 132 -6.42 -11.48 14.61
CA ALA A 132 -5.63 -12.52 15.28
C ALA A 132 -5.86 -13.91 14.68
N GLN A 133 -7.09 -14.21 14.28
CA GLN A 133 -7.45 -15.50 13.69
C GLN A 133 -7.05 -15.62 12.22
N LYS A 134 -7.29 -14.57 11.41
CA LYS A 134 -7.23 -14.65 9.93
C LYS A 134 -5.91 -14.17 9.32
N VAL A 135 -5.24 -13.22 9.98
CA VAL A 135 -4.06 -12.57 9.42
C VAL A 135 -2.79 -13.24 9.90
N LYS A 136 -1.96 -13.72 8.98
CA LYS A 136 -0.64 -14.27 9.30
C LYS A 136 0.46 -13.20 9.39
N LEU A 137 0.32 -12.14 8.59
CA LEU A 137 1.34 -11.10 8.44
C LEU A 137 0.70 -9.75 8.13
N LEU A 138 1.14 -8.72 8.82
CA LEU A 138 1.04 -7.34 8.38
C LEU A 138 2.42 -6.88 7.89
N CYS A 139 2.54 -6.51 6.63
CA CYS A 139 3.72 -5.80 6.13
C CYS A 139 3.35 -4.33 5.89
N THR A 140 4.09 -3.39 6.47
CA THR A 140 3.76 -1.97 6.36
C THR A 140 4.96 -1.14 5.92
N MET A 141 4.72 -0.16 5.03
CA MET A 141 5.68 0.90 4.77
C MET A 141 5.47 1.99 5.82
N ALA A 142 6.29 1.98 6.87
CA ALA A 142 6.19 2.95 7.97
C ALA A 142 7.47 3.01 8.79
N GLY A 143 7.75 4.18 9.35
CA GLY A 143 8.83 4.39 10.29
C GLY A 143 10.20 4.63 9.66
N CYS A 144 11.15 4.99 10.54
CA CYS A 144 12.56 5.19 10.22
C CYS A 144 13.39 4.81 11.46
N PHE A 145 14.37 3.91 11.32
CA PHE A 145 15.14 3.38 12.46
C PHE A 145 16.61 3.79 12.44
N ASN A 146 17.11 4.33 11.33
CA ASN A 146 18.49 4.77 11.19
C ASN A 146 18.69 6.28 11.47
N ASN A 147 17.60 7.05 11.58
CA ASN A 147 17.64 8.47 11.86
C ASN A 147 16.51 8.88 12.84
N PRO A 148 16.80 9.07 14.12
CA PRO A 148 15.80 9.39 15.13
C PRO A 148 15.16 10.78 14.96
N ASN A 149 15.73 11.62 14.09
CA ASN A 149 15.19 12.95 13.78
C ASN A 149 14.33 12.98 12.51
N LEU A 150 14.18 11.84 11.83
CA LEU A 150 13.28 11.71 10.70
C LEU A 150 11.95 11.13 11.18
N PHE A 151 10.91 11.92 11.04
CA PHE A 151 9.54 11.53 11.34
C PHE A 151 8.89 11.07 10.04
N GLU A 152 8.72 9.75 9.88
CA GLU A 152 8.25 9.17 8.62
C GLU A 152 6.78 9.55 8.35
N TYR A 153 6.49 9.88 7.11
CA TYR A 153 5.24 10.50 6.67
C TYR A 153 3.98 9.70 7.05
N ASN A 154 3.97 8.38 6.81
CA ASN A 154 2.81 7.54 7.11
C ASN A 154 2.53 7.44 8.61
N VAL A 155 3.58 7.56 9.43
CA VAL A 155 3.47 7.59 10.89
C VAL A 155 2.92 8.95 11.37
N VAL A 156 3.51 10.06 10.90
CA VAL A 156 3.14 11.39 11.43
C VAL A 156 1.76 11.87 11.00
N LYS A 157 1.23 11.34 9.91
CA LYS A 157 -0.11 11.71 9.44
C LYS A 157 -1.22 11.20 10.34
N ASP A 158 -0.97 10.11 11.09
CA ASP A 158 -1.90 9.61 12.11
C ASP A 158 -1.11 8.89 13.22
N ILE A 159 -0.46 9.66 14.08
CA ILE A 159 0.35 9.15 15.19
C ILE A 159 -0.45 8.23 16.14
N PRO A 160 -1.68 8.56 16.56
CA PRO A 160 -2.47 7.67 17.41
C PRO A 160 -2.72 6.30 16.77
N ALA A 161 -3.06 6.27 15.49
CA ALA A 161 -3.28 5.01 14.77
C ALA A 161 -1.97 4.22 14.61
N ALA A 162 -0.85 4.87 14.29
CA ALA A 162 0.45 4.23 14.21
C ALA A 162 0.87 3.62 15.55
N LYS A 163 0.74 4.38 16.67
CA LYS A 163 0.98 3.87 18.02
C LYS A 163 0.18 2.60 18.30
N LYS A 164 -1.12 2.63 17.97
CA LYS A 164 -2.02 1.49 18.18
C LYS A 164 -1.56 0.27 17.39
N ILE A 165 -1.26 0.42 16.11
CA ILE A 165 -0.85 -0.70 15.25
C ILE A 165 0.48 -1.28 15.72
N PHE A 166 1.49 -0.46 15.99
CA PHE A 166 2.78 -0.98 16.42
C PHE A 166 2.73 -1.64 17.81
N SER A 167 1.87 -1.18 18.73
CA SER A 167 1.75 -1.76 20.06
C SER A 167 0.76 -2.93 20.15
N GLU A 168 -0.37 -2.88 19.43
CA GLU A 168 -1.50 -3.76 19.65
C GLU A 168 -1.79 -4.78 18.55
N TRP A 169 -1.16 -4.67 17.38
CA TRP A 169 -1.40 -5.62 16.29
C TRP A 169 -1.14 -7.05 16.75
N PRO A 170 -2.11 -7.98 16.66
CA PRO A 170 -2.03 -9.25 17.37
C PRO A 170 -1.10 -10.29 16.71
N THR A 171 -0.77 -10.12 15.42
CA THR A 171 0.05 -11.08 14.67
C THR A 171 1.43 -10.49 14.30
N THR A 172 2.22 -11.21 13.52
CA THR A 172 3.52 -10.72 13.03
C THR A 172 3.35 -9.44 12.24
N LEU A 173 4.17 -8.43 12.57
CA LEU A 173 4.27 -7.18 11.85
C LEU A 173 5.71 -6.98 11.38
N VAL A 174 5.88 -6.78 10.07
CA VAL A 174 7.15 -6.41 9.46
C VAL A 174 7.00 -5.03 8.83
N THR A 175 7.90 -4.12 9.17
CA THR A 175 7.91 -2.80 8.54
C THR A 175 9.07 -2.69 7.55
N SER A 176 8.78 -2.19 6.35
CA SER A 176 9.77 -1.69 5.41
C SER A 176 9.91 -0.18 5.65
N PRO A 177 10.95 0.26 6.36
CA PRO A 177 11.04 1.64 6.79
C PRO A 177 11.52 2.58 5.67
N PHE A 178 11.49 3.89 5.95
CA PHE A 178 11.88 4.95 5.03
C PHE A 178 13.23 4.71 4.37
N GLU A 179 14.24 4.29 5.14
CA GLU A 179 15.61 4.07 4.68
C GLU A 179 15.75 2.97 3.64
N VAL A 180 14.87 1.98 3.64
CA VAL A 180 14.85 0.91 2.63
C VAL A 180 14.37 1.46 1.30
N GLY A 181 13.24 2.17 1.32
CA GLY A 181 12.66 2.70 0.08
C GLY A 181 13.52 3.79 -0.57
N ILE A 182 14.15 4.66 0.23
CA ILE A 182 15.02 5.72 -0.31
C ILE A 182 16.33 5.18 -0.89
N ALA A 183 16.77 4.00 -0.45
CA ALA A 183 17.94 3.33 -1.01
C ALA A 183 17.68 2.72 -2.39
N ILE A 184 16.42 2.55 -2.78
CA ILE A 184 16.00 1.86 -4.01
C ILE A 184 15.21 2.85 -4.87
N ASN A 185 15.87 3.48 -5.84
CA ASN A 185 15.21 4.45 -6.71
C ASN A 185 14.82 3.80 -8.04
N TYR A 186 13.52 3.82 -8.36
CA TYR A 186 13.03 3.36 -9.66
C TYR A 186 13.39 4.35 -10.75
N PRO A 187 14.01 3.90 -11.87
CA PRO A 187 14.53 4.81 -12.88
C PRO A 187 13.42 5.56 -13.63
N GLY A 188 13.50 6.88 -13.69
CA GLY A 188 12.61 7.72 -14.51
C GLY A 188 12.71 7.41 -15.99
N SER A 189 13.90 7.02 -16.46
CA SER A 189 14.11 6.55 -17.85
C SER A 189 13.28 5.31 -18.19
N SER A 190 13.05 4.40 -17.23
CA SER A 190 12.18 3.24 -17.43
C SER A 190 10.72 3.68 -17.58
N ILE A 191 10.25 4.65 -16.77
CA ILE A 191 8.89 5.19 -16.90
C ILE A 191 8.68 5.80 -18.29
N GLU A 192 9.68 6.47 -18.86
CA GLU A 192 9.57 7.09 -20.20
C GLU A 192 9.64 6.07 -21.34
N ASN A 193 10.38 4.98 -21.20
CA ASN A 193 10.77 4.14 -22.31
C ASN A 193 10.15 2.75 -22.31
N ASP A 194 9.91 2.15 -21.14
CA ASP A 194 9.60 0.72 -21.07
C ASP A 194 8.09 0.42 -21.05
N PHE A 195 7.24 1.46 -20.98
CA PHE A 195 5.77 1.34 -21.01
C PHE A 195 5.16 1.71 -22.37
N ARG A 196 5.95 1.79 -23.43
CA ARG A 196 5.51 2.18 -24.80
C ARG A 196 4.61 1.16 -25.46
N TRP A 197 4.47 -0.03 -24.92
CA TRP A 197 3.49 -1.02 -25.35
C TRP A 197 2.04 -0.55 -25.12
N ALA A 198 1.82 0.45 -24.28
CA ALA A 198 0.54 1.10 -24.07
C ALA A 198 0.57 2.53 -24.63
N PRO A 199 -0.39 2.93 -25.49
CA PRO A 199 -0.47 4.31 -26.02
C PRO A 199 -0.57 5.36 -24.90
N MET A 200 -1.25 5.02 -23.82
CA MET A 200 -1.38 5.83 -22.60
C MET A 200 -1.48 4.88 -21.39
N HIS A 201 -0.60 5.06 -20.42
CA HIS A 201 -0.56 4.22 -19.24
C HIS A 201 -0.88 5.05 -17.97
N PRO A 202 -1.87 4.70 -17.13
CA PRO A 202 -2.30 5.55 -16.04
C PRO A 202 -1.21 5.83 -14.99
N MET A 203 -0.29 4.88 -14.74
CA MET A 203 0.86 5.11 -13.87
C MET A 203 1.84 6.11 -14.51
N VAL A 204 2.12 6.01 -15.80
CA VAL A 204 3.02 6.95 -16.50
C VAL A 204 2.45 8.36 -16.45
N GLU A 205 1.15 8.52 -16.65
CA GLU A 205 0.49 9.83 -16.55
C GLU A 205 0.52 10.37 -15.11
N ALA A 206 0.42 9.51 -14.10
CA ALA A 206 0.61 9.90 -12.70
C ALA A 206 2.04 10.43 -12.45
N TYR A 207 3.06 9.76 -12.97
CA TYR A 207 4.45 10.22 -12.86
C TYR A 207 4.65 11.59 -13.53
N LYS A 208 4.14 11.77 -14.75
CA LYS A 208 4.21 13.05 -15.48
C LYS A 208 3.51 14.20 -14.76
N SER A 209 2.41 13.91 -14.05
CA SER A 209 1.66 14.92 -13.32
C SER A 209 2.29 15.26 -11.96
N TYR A 210 3.06 14.34 -11.39
CA TYR A 210 3.69 14.53 -10.09
C TYR A 210 4.90 15.48 -10.15
N GLN A 211 5.79 15.27 -11.13
CA GLN A 211 7.01 16.06 -11.31
C GLN A 211 7.46 16.02 -12.77
N GLN A 212 8.26 17.01 -13.18
CA GLN A 212 8.83 17.03 -14.52
C GLN A 212 9.73 15.81 -14.77
N MET A 213 9.40 15.05 -15.82
CA MET A 213 10.17 13.88 -16.23
C MET A 213 11.48 14.27 -16.97
N PRO A 214 12.52 13.39 -16.97
CA PRO A 214 12.64 12.18 -16.15
C PRO A 214 13.08 12.48 -14.72
N TYR A 215 12.63 11.69 -13.76
CA TYR A 215 13.15 11.70 -12.39
C TYR A 215 13.09 10.29 -11.79
N ASP A 216 14.10 9.92 -11.03
CA ASP A 216 14.12 8.67 -10.28
C ASP A 216 13.30 8.85 -9.01
N ARG A 217 12.55 7.81 -8.63
CA ARG A 217 11.68 7.89 -7.46
C ARG A 217 11.94 6.73 -6.49
N PRO A 218 12.10 7.03 -5.20
CA PRO A 218 12.16 6.01 -4.17
C PRO A 218 10.96 5.08 -4.20
N THR A 219 11.20 3.80 -3.94
CA THR A 219 10.19 2.73 -4.14
C THR A 219 9.44 2.34 -2.88
N TRP A 220 9.57 3.06 -1.81
CA TRP A 220 9.02 2.82 -0.47
C TRP A 220 7.95 1.71 -0.41
N ASP A 221 6.81 1.92 -1.06
CA ASP A 221 5.63 1.06 -1.01
C ASP A 221 5.88 -0.30 -1.65
N LEU A 222 6.61 -0.32 -2.78
CA LEU A 222 6.91 -1.52 -3.53
C LEU A 222 7.72 -2.53 -2.72
N THR A 223 8.55 -2.07 -1.78
CA THR A 223 9.38 -2.94 -0.94
C THR A 223 8.53 -3.77 0.03
N SER A 224 7.46 -3.19 0.58
CA SER A 224 6.50 -3.92 1.41
C SER A 224 5.72 -4.97 0.60
N VAL A 225 5.39 -4.64 -0.65
CA VAL A 225 4.74 -5.59 -1.58
C VAL A 225 5.68 -6.74 -1.90
N LEU A 226 6.93 -6.44 -2.28
CA LEU A 226 7.93 -7.47 -2.62
C LEU A 226 8.16 -8.44 -1.45
N TYR A 227 8.38 -7.92 -0.24
CA TYR A 227 8.53 -8.76 0.94
C TYR A 227 7.31 -9.65 1.20
N SER A 228 6.13 -9.12 1.02
CA SER A 228 4.88 -9.85 1.27
C SER A 228 4.63 -10.98 0.29
N VAL A 229 5.10 -10.85 -0.95
CA VAL A 229 4.88 -11.82 -2.05
C VAL A 229 6.02 -12.82 -2.14
N GLU A 230 7.27 -12.34 -2.13
CA GLU A 230 8.46 -13.16 -2.39
C GLU A 230 9.27 -13.51 -1.12
N GLY A 231 8.84 -12.97 0.03
CA GLY A 231 9.48 -13.27 1.32
C GLY A 231 10.80 -12.51 1.54
N PRO A 232 11.62 -12.97 2.49
CA PRO A 232 12.79 -12.22 2.96
C PRO A 232 14.02 -12.31 2.04
N SER A 233 13.99 -13.06 0.93
CA SER A 233 15.18 -13.37 0.12
C SER A 233 15.94 -12.14 -0.38
N TYR A 234 15.27 -11.02 -0.53
CA TYR A 234 15.86 -9.75 -1.00
C TYR A 234 16.34 -8.83 0.12
N PHE A 235 15.98 -9.12 1.35
CA PHE A 235 16.15 -8.20 2.49
C PHE A 235 16.93 -8.85 3.63
N ASN A 236 17.51 -8.02 4.48
CA ASN A 236 17.86 -8.45 5.82
C ASN A 236 16.67 -8.11 6.75
N VAL A 237 16.39 -9.00 7.70
CA VAL A 237 15.31 -8.83 8.67
C VAL A 237 15.92 -8.67 10.06
N SER A 238 15.47 -7.69 10.82
CA SER A 238 15.91 -7.47 12.21
C SER A 238 15.63 -8.71 13.08
N PRO A 239 16.27 -8.85 14.24
CA PRO A 239 15.77 -9.77 15.27
C PRO A 239 14.33 -9.42 15.66
N ALA A 240 13.66 -10.33 16.36
CA ALA A 240 12.36 -10.07 16.97
C ALA A 240 12.45 -8.92 17.98
N GLY A 241 11.40 -8.09 18.05
CA GLY A 241 11.41 -6.95 18.95
C GLY A 241 10.06 -6.30 19.13
N LYS A 242 10.10 -5.10 19.67
CA LYS A 242 8.98 -4.16 19.84
C LYS A 242 9.29 -2.87 19.13
N ILE A 243 8.26 -2.24 18.57
CA ILE A 243 8.36 -0.90 17.99
C ILE A 243 7.50 0.05 18.82
N ASN A 244 8.12 1.13 19.28
CA ASN A 244 7.46 2.24 19.95
C ASN A 244 7.33 3.42 18.97
N VAL A 245 6.23 4.14 19.05
CA VAL A 245 6.03 5.42 18.34
C VAL A 245 5.93 6.52 19.37
N THR A 246 6.81 7.51 19.30
CA THR A 246 6.82 8.64 20.24
C THR A 246 5.64 9.59 19.99
N ASP A 247 5.43 10.55 20.89
CA ASP A 247 4.38 11.57 20.73
C ASP A 247 4.62 12.49 19.52
N GLN A 248 5.84 12.58 19.05
CA GLN A 248 6.23 13.33 17.85
C GLN A 248 6.19 12.48 16.57
N GLY A 249 5.98 11.15 16.67
CA GLY A 249 5.94 10.25 15.52
C GLY A 249 7.29 9.65 15.13
N ALA A 250 8.33 9.74 15.99
CA ALA A 250 9.54 8.96 15.80
C ALA A 250 9.26 7.47 16.09
N THR A 251 9.95 6.58 15.39
CA THR A 251 9.86 5.14 15.61
C THR A 251 11.14 4.61 16.24
N GLU A 252 10.99 3.80 17.28
CA GLU A 252 12.09 3.23 18.06
C GLU A 252 11.94 1.72 18.10
N PHE A 253 13.00 0.99 17.80
CA PHE A 253 13.02 -0.47 17.88
C PHE A 253 13.81 -0.94 19.10
N THR A 254 13.22 -1.87 19.86
CA THR A 254 13.86 -2.54 20.98
C THR A 254 13.86 -4.04 20.74
N PRO A 255 15.02 -4.72 20.67
CA PRO A 255 15.07 -6.17 20.57
C PRO A 255 14.38 -6.84 21.75
N ASP A 256 13.51 -7.81 21.48
CA ASP A 256 12.81 -8.61 22.47
C ASP A 256 12.50 -9.98 21.86
N ALA A 257 13.06 -11.04 22.40
CA ALA A 257 12.87 -12.39 21.88
C ALA A 257 11.41 -12.88 21.94
N ALA A 258 10.57 -12.27 22.79
CA ALA A 258 9.13 -12.53 22.87
C ALA A 258 8.32 -11.58 21.96
N GLY A 259 8.96 -10.65 21.28
CA GLY A 259 8.33 -9.70 20.37
C GLY A 259 7.94 -10.33 19.04
N ASN A 260 7.07 -9.66 18.31
CA ASN A 260 6.63 -10.07 16.99
C ASN A 260 6.65 -8.89 15.99
N ARG A 261 7.49 -7.89 16.25
CA ARG A 261 7.77 -6.75 15.36
C ARG A 261 9.15 -6.91 14.76
N TYR A 262 9.23 -6.63 13.47
CA TYR A 262 10.46 -6.72 12.69
C TYR A 262 10.56 -5.51 11.77
N TYR A 263 11.78 -5.14 11.38
CA TYR A 263 11.98 -4.18 10.30
C TYR A 263 13.00 -4.70 9.29
N LEU A 264 12.87 -4.23 8.06
CA LEU A 264 13.74 -4.61 6.94
C LEU A 264 14.93 -3.67 6.85
N THR A 265 16.04 -4.20 6.34
CA THR A 265 17.19 -3.41 5.89
C THR A 265 17.70 -3.98 4.58
N VAL A 266 18.44 -3.16 3.83
CA VAL A 266 19.12 -3.57 2.60
C VAL A 266 20.54 -3.02 2.59
N ASP A 267 21.47 -3.78 2.02
CA ASP A 267 22.77 -3.27 1.59
C ASP A 267 22.70 -2.74 0.14
N SER A 268 23.79 -2.20 -0.36
CA SER A 268 23.85 -1.64 -1.72
C SER A 268 23.64 -2.67 -2.83
N ILE A 269 24.06 -3.91 -2.62
CA ILE A 269 23.91 -5.00 -3.58
C ILE A 269 22.44 -5.44 -3.62
N GLN A 270 21.83 -5.62 -2.46
CA GLN A 270 20.41 -5.93 -2.33
C GLN A 270 19.54 -4.83 -2.96
N ALA A 271 19.84 -3.55 -2.68
CA ALA A 271 19.12 -2.42 -3.24
C ALA A 271 19.15 -2.41 -4.78
N GLU A 272 20.33 -2.66 -5.38
CA GLU A 272 20.48 -2.75 -6.84
C GLU A 272 19.73 -3.94 -7.43
N ASN A 273 19.80 -5.11 -6.80
CA ASN A 273 19.07 -6.30 -7.24
C ASN A 273 17.55 -6.09 -7.18
N ILE A 274 17.05 -5.48 -6.11
CA ILE A 274 15.62 -5.16 -5.97
C ILE A 274 15.18 -4.16 -7.06
N LYS A 275 15.98 -3.12 -7.32
CA LYS A 275 15.69 -2.15 -8.37
C LYS A 275 15.55 -2.82 -9.74
N GLN A 276 16.49 -3.70 -10.10
CA GLN A 276 16.45 -4.44 -11.36
C GLN A 276 15.23 -5.36 -11.42
N HIS A 277 14.91 -6.02 -10.32
CA HIS A 277 13.72 -6.87 -10.22
C HIS A 277 12.42 -6.08 -10.40
N PHE A 278 12.30 -4.90 -9.79
CA PHE A 278 11.16 -4.01 -10.01
C PHE A 278 11.03 -3.58 -11.47
N VAL A 279 12.13 -3.21 -12.14
CA VAL A 279 12.08 -2.87 -13.57
C VAL A 279 11.55 -4.06 -14.38
N GLN A 280 12.06 -5.26 -14.12
CA GLN A 280 11.61 -6.48 -14.82
C GLN A 280 10.13 -6.81 -14.59
N LEU A 281 9.63 -6.63 -13.36
CA LEU A 281 8.23 -6.94 -13.04
C LEU A 281 7.26 -5.89 -13.58
N LEU A 282 7.55 -4.60 -13.35
CA LEU A 282 6.60 -3.53 -13.63
C LEU A 282 6.47 -3.20 -15.12
N THR A 283 7.52 -3.46 -15.91
CA THR A 283 7.49 -3.19 -17.35
C THR A 283 6.85 -4.29 -18.17
N LYS A 284 6.51 -5.43 -17.55
CA LYS A 284 5.78 -6.51 -18.24
C LYS A 284 4.42 -6.02 -18.71
N GLN A 285 4.14 -6.29 -19.98
CA GLN A 285 2.80 -6.09 -20.52
C GLN A 285 1.83 -7.10 -19.90
N PRO A 286 0.70 -6.64 -19.31
CA PRO A 286 -0.28 -7.55 -18.74
C PRO A 286 -0.86 -8.52 -19.76
N ALA A 287 -1.17 -9.74 -19.34
CA ALA A 287 -1.58 -10.83 -20.24
C ALA A 287 -2.83 -10.49 -21.07
N HIS A 288 -3.76 -9.69 -20.54
CA HIS A 288 -4.99 -9.31 -21.25
C HIS A 288 -4.76 -8.31 -22.40
N PHE A 289 -3.61 -7.60 -22.46
CA PHE A 289 -3.25 -6.74 -23.60
C PHE A 289 -2.76 -7.53 -24.81
N ASN A 290 -2.51 -8.83 -24.66
CA ASN A 290 -2.06 -9.72 -25.72
C ASN A 290 -3.21 -10.47 -26.41
N LYS A 291 -4.49 -10.14 -26.10
CA LYS A 291 -5.68 -10.81 -26.62
C LYS A 291 -6.38 -9.99 -27.69
#